data_0e4a6eb9ad99c159b2f4348a5995810b
#
_entry.id   0e4a6eb9ad99c159b2f4348a5995810b
#
_cell.length_a   1.000
_cell.length_b   1.000
_cell.length_c   1.000
_cell.angle_alpha   90.00
_cell.angle_beta   90.00
_cell.angle_gamma   90.00
#
_symmetry.space_group_name_H-M   'P 1'
#
loop_
_entity.id
_entity.type
_entity.pdbx_description
1 polymer ?
#
loop_
_entity_poly.entity_id
_entity_poly.type
_entity_poly.pdbx_seq_one_letter_code
_entity_poly.pdbx_strand_id
1 'polypeptide(L)'
;MQDFIRIHEDDNVAVALRPIAPGENLTVGQYQVTVGEEIPQGHKFALKPIAKGEEVIKYGFRIGYAKEDVAAGGWVHVHNLKTALGDLLEYQYEPVASG
;
A
#
# COMPACT_ATOMS: atom_id res chain seq x y z
N MET A 1 -20.17 -2.74 -7.31
CA MET A 1 -19.15 -3.54 -6.65
C MET A 1 -17.88 -2.73 -6.53
N GLN A 2 -17.22 -2.80 -5.40
CA GLN A 2 -15.99 -2.08 -5.18
C GLN A 2 -14.81 -2.82 -5.76
N ASP A 3 -13.92 -2.09 -6.43
CA ASP A 3 -12.73 -2.69 -7.01
C ASP A 3 -11.52 -2.55 -6.09
N PHE A 4 -11.62 -1.66 -5.12
CA PHE A 4 -10.52 -1.40 -4.19
C PHE A 4 -11.10 -0.83 -2.90
N ILE A 5 -10.28 -0.77 -1.85
CA ILE A 5 -10.71 -0.19 -0.59
C ILE A 5 -9.63 0.75 -0.07
N ARG A 6 -10.05 1.92 0.38
CA ARG A 6 -9.24 2.91 1.06
C ARG A 6 -10.06 3.37 2.24
N ILE A 7 -9.51 3.24 3.44
CA ILE A 7 -10.28 3.47 4.66
C ILE A 7 -10.11 4.89 5.21
N HIS A 8 -8.90 5.40 5.20
CA HIS A 8 -8.61 6.66 5.88
C HIS A 8 -8.11 7.69 4.88
N GLU A 9 -8.46 8.97 5.11
CA GLU A 9 -8.09 10.01 4.16
C GLU A 9 -6.59 10.21 4.07
N ASP A 10 -5.82 9.78 5.08
CA ASP A 10 -4.36 9.90 5.05
C ASP A 10 -3.70 8.74 4.32
N ASP A 11 -4.45 7.72 3.92
CA ASP A 11 -3.88 6.57 3.24
C ASP A 11 -3.30 6.99 1.89
N ASN A 12 -2.06 6.60 1.64
CA ASN A 12 -1.44 6.83 0.32
C ASN A 12 -1.37 5.56 -0.50
N VAL A 13 -1.98 4.48 -0.02
CA VAL A 13 -2.16 3.26 -0.77
C VAL A 13 -3.61 2.80 -0.62
N ALA A 14 -4.07 1.99 -1.56
CA ALA A 14 -5.35 1.31 -1.47
C ALA A 14 -5.11 -0.16 -1.71
N VAL A 15 -6.08 -0.99 -1.32
CA VAL A 15 -5.96 -2.43 -1.47
C VAL A 15 -6.91 -2.87 -2.58
N ALA A 16 -6.39 -3.65 -3.52
CA ALA A 16 -7.18 -4.14 -4.64
C ALA A 16 -8.10 -5.26 -4.16
N LEU A 17 -9.37 -5.16 -4.51
CA LEU A 17 -10.35 -6.19 -4.16
C LEU A 17 -10.56 -7.17 -5.32
N ARG A 18 -9.92 -6.92 -6.45
CA ARG A 18 -9.84 -7.83 -7.58
C ARG A 18 -8.50 -7.60 -8.24
N PRO A 19 -8.06 -8.50 -9.12
CA PRO A 19 -6.84 -8.19 -9.88
C PRO A 19 -7.08 -6.96 -10.75
N ILE A 20 -6.10 -6.07 -10.80
CA ILE A 20 -6.21 -4.84 -11.59
C ILE A 20 -5.14 -4.89 -12.66
N ALA A 21 -5.54 -4.70 -13.91
CA ALA A 21 -4.63 -4.82 -15.04
C ALA A 21 -3.87 -3.51 -15.28
N PRO A 22 -2.68 -3.60 -15.88
CA PRO A 22 -1.95 -2.39 -16.25
C PRO A 22 -2.80 -1.55 -17.21
N GLY A 23 -2.75 -0.25 -17.02
CA GLY A 23 -3.49 0.67 -17.87
C GLY A 23 -4.87 1.01 -17.38
N GLU A 24 -5.38 0.32 -16.38
CA GLU A 24 -6.67 0.68 -15.83
C GLU A 24 -6.60 2.01 -15.11
N ASN A 25 -7.66 2.81 -15.27
CA ASN A 25 -7.78 4.10 -14.61
C ASN A 25 -8.78 3.98 -13.48
N LEU A 26 -8.37 4.36 -12.29
CA LEU A 26 -9.19 4.25 -11.09
C LEU A 26 -9.36 5.61 -10.46
N THR A 27 -10.55 5.88 -9.94
CA THR A 27 -10.79 7.08 -9.16
C THR A 27 -10.94 6.65 -7.71
N VAL A 28 -10.02 7.10 -6.87
CA VAL A 28 -9.98 6.71 -5.47
C VAL A 28 -10.05 8.00 -4.66
N GLY A 29 -11.27 8.38 -4.24
CA GLY A 29 -11.46 9.65 -3.57
C GLY A 29 -11.06 10.79 -4.48
N GLN A 30 -10.09 11.57 -4.05
CA GLN A 30 -9.60 12.72 -4.84
C GLN A 30 -8.51 12.31 -5.83
N TYR A 31 -8.07 11.06 -5.79
CA TYR A 31 -6.97 10.62 -6.63
C TYR A 31 -7.49 9.99 -7.91
N GLN A 32 -6.83 10.30 -9.01
CA GLN A 32 -7.04 9.60 -10.26
C GLN A 32 -5.76 8.86 -10.57
N VAL A 33 -5.84 7.53 -10.63
CA VAL A 33 -4.67 6.69 -10.67
C VAL A 33 -4.72 5.81 -11.92
N THR A 34 -3.64 5.82 -12.68
CA THR A 34 -3.48 4.87 -13.79
C THR A 34 -2.52 3.81 -13.33
N VAL A 35 -2.98 2.57 -13.32
CA VAL A 35 -2.17 1.46 -12.83
C VAL A 35 -1.10 1.13 -13.85
N GLY A 36 0.16 1.04 -13.39
CA GLY A 36 1.29 0.83 -14.27
C GLY A 36 1.71 -0.62 -14.42
N GLU A 37 1.21 -1.48 -13.55
CA GLU A 37 1.56 -2.90 -13.59
C GLU A 37 0.40 -3.66 -12.96
N GLU A 38 0.40 -4.97 -13.13
CA GLU A 38 -0.69 -5.77 -12.59
C GLU A 38 -0.66 -5.74 -11.06
N ILE A 39 -1.82 -5.50 -10.45
CA ILE A 39 -1.93 -5.49 -8.99
C ILE A 39 -2.75 -6.72 -8.62
N PRO A 40 -2.16 -7.69 -7.93
CA PRO A 40 -2.91 -8.89 -7.54
C PRO A 40 -3.98 -8.54 -6.51
N GLN A 41 -5.03 -9.34 -6.48
CA GLN A 41 -6.09 -9.17 -5.50
C GLN A 41 -5.50 -9.25 -4.09
N GLY A 42 -5.92 -8.35 -3.24
CA GLY A 42 -5.45 -8.30 -1.86
C GLY A 42 -4.17 -7.52 -1.67
N HIS A 43 -3.56 -7.04 -2.75
CA HIS A 43 -2.31 -6.30 -2.66
C HIS A 43 -2.55 -4.80 -2.75
N LYS A 44 -1.56 -4.03 -2.29
CA LYS A 44 -1.65 -2.58 -2.23
C LYS A 44 -1.12 -1.95 -3.49
N PHE A 45 -1.67 -0.80 -3.83
CA PHE A 45 -1.12 0.03 -4.91
C PHE A 45 -1.08 1.48 -4.45
N ALA A 46 -0.14 2.24 -4.99
CA ALA A 46 0.09 3.62 -4.57
C ALA A 46 -0.96 4.54 -5.18
N LEU A 47 -1.50 5.46 -4.39
CA LEU A 47 -2.47 6.44 -4.86
C LEU A 47 -1.80 7.68 -5.42
N LYS A 48 -0.55 7.93 -5.02
CA LYS A 48 0.24 9.05 -5.47
C LYS A 48 1.68 8.60 -5.48
N PRO A 49 2.59 9.36 -6.09
CA PRO A 49 3.99 8.97 -6.04
C PRO A 49 4.47 8.92 -4.60
N ILE A 50 5.21 7.87 -4.26
CA ILE A 50 5.79 7.71 -2.93
C ILE A 50 7.30 7.64 -3.14
N ALA A 51 8.02 8.61 -2.59
CA ALA A 51 9.46 8.66 -2.77
C ALA A 51 10.14 7.69 -1.83
N LYS A 52 11.33 7.26 -2.22
CA LYS A 52 12.15 6.40 -1.38
C LYS A 52 12.29 7.03 -0.01
N GLY A 53 12.01 6.27 1.03
CA GLY A 53 12.08 6.72 2.41
C GLY A 53 10.79 7.33 2.93
N GLU A 54 9.83 7.61 2.04
CA GLU A 54 8.56 8.15 2.50
C GLU A 54 7.72 7.08 3.17
N GLU A 55 6.88 7.51 4.10
CA GLU A 55 6.03 6.59 4.83
C GLU A 55 4.91 6.06 3.98
N VAL A 56 4.57 4.81 4.17
CA VAL A 56 3.41 4.19 3.55
C VAL A 56 2.33 4.10 4.61
N ILE A 57 1.15 4.64 4.31
CA ILE A 57 0.06 4.77 5.27
C ILE A 57 -1.13 3.98 4.77
N LYS A 58 -1.60 3.06 5.61
CA LYS A 58 -2.75 2.22 5.30
C LYS A 58 -3.66 2.21 6.51
N TYR A 59 -4.93 2.47 6.29
CA TYR A 59 -5.95 2.53 7.35
C TYR A 59 -5.57 3.56 8.42
N GLY A 60 -4.92 4.64 8.00
CA GLY A 60 -4.53 5.68 8.92
C GLY A 60 -3.26 5.39 9.70
N PHE A 61 -2.63 4.24 9.48
CA PHE A 61 -1.43 3.86 10.22
C PHE A 61 -0.24 3.80 9.29
N ARG A 62 0.91 4.25 9.80
CA ARG A 62 2.16 4.11 9.08
C ARG A 62 2.58 2.64 9.19
N ILE A 63 2.60 1.95 8.06
CA ILE A 63 2.93 0.54 8.06
C ILE A 63 4.38 0.29 7.65
N GLY A 64 5.08 1.32 7.22
CA GLY A 64 6.46 1.18 6.81
C GLY A 64 6.89 2.36 5.97
N TYR A 65 7.91 2.16 5.14
CA TYR A 65 8.38 3.20 4.24
C TYR A 65 8.84 2.56 2.93
N ALA A 66 8.88 3.39 1.89
CA ALA A 66 9.25 2.91 0.56
C ALA A 66 10.74 2.66 0.50
N LYS A 67 11.15 1.51 -0.05
CA LYS A 67 12.57 1.18 -0.24
C LYS A 67 13.11 1.82 -1.50
N GLU A 68 12.23 2.23 -2.39
CA GLU A 68 12.59 2.88 -3.64
C GLU A 68 11.41 3.75 -4.04
N ASP A 69 11.58 4.57 -5.07
CA ASP A 69 10.49 5.42 -5.54
C ASP A 69 9.40 4.54 -6.13
N VAL A 70 8.15 4.85 -5.79
CA VAL A 70 6.99 4.13 -6.29
C VAL A 70 6.11 5.14 -7.02
N ALA A 71 5.79 4.87 -8.28
CA ALA A 71 4.93 5.76 -9.04
C ALA A 71 3.48 5.58 -8.61
N ALA A 72 2.66 6.59 -8.84
CA ALA A 72 1.22 6.46 -8.63
C ALA A 72 0.73 5.29 -9.48
N GLY A 73 -0.07 4.42 -8.89
CA GLY A 73 -0.54 3.21 -9.58
C GLY A 73 0.44 2.06 -9.53
N GLY A 74 1.56 2.22 -8.83
CA GLY A 74 2.55 1.15 -8.71
C GLY A 74 2.17 0.15 -7.64
N TRP A 75 2.62 -1.08 -7.82
CA TRP A 75 2.37 -2.17 -6.89
C TRP A 75 3.28 -2.00 -5.67
N VAL A 76 2.69 -2.01 -4.48
CA VAL A 76 3.44 -1.85 -3.24
C VAL A 76 3.41 -3.19 -2.51
N HIS A 77 4.58 -3.82 -2.38
CA HIS A 77 4.68 -5.13 -1.73
C HIS A 77 6.08 -5.24 -1.13
N VAL A 78 6.46 -6.43 -0.69
CA VAL A 78 7.72 -6.61 0.02
C VAL A 78 8.94 -6.20 -0.78
N HIS A 79 8.84 -6.17 -2.11
CA HIS A 79 9.99 -5.79 -2.95
C HIS A 79 10.32 -4.30 -2.83
N ASN A 80 9.34 -3.46 -2.50
CA ASN A 80 9.57 -2.02 -2.42
C ASN A 80 9.05 -1.39 -1.13
N LEU A 81 8.62 -2.20 -0.17
CA LEU A 81 8.11 -1.72 1.10
C LEU A 81 8.87 -2.36 2.25
N LYS A 82 9.47 -1.54 3.08
CA LYS A 82 10.07 -2.02 4.32
C LYS A 82 9.05 -1.78 5.42
N THR A 83 8.59 -2.83 6.07
CA THR A 83 7.53 -2.70 7.06
C THR A 83 8.13 -2.35 8.41
N ALA A 84 7.72 -1.23 8.94
CA ALA A 84 8.08 -0.86 10.30
C ALA A 84 7.27 -1.72 11.27
N LEU A 85 6.05 -2.02 10.89
CA LEU A 85 5.20 -2.81 11.73
C LEU A 85 5.72 -4.22 11.89
N GLY A 86 6.35 -4.75 10.85
CA GLY A 86 6.93 -6.07 10.93
C GLY A 86 8.00 -6.16 11.98
N ASP A 87 8.83 -5.13 12.10
CA ASP A 87 9.87 -5.13 13.12
C ASP A 87 9.24 -5.12 14.50
N LEU A 88 8.20 -4.34 14.67
CA LEU A 88 7.53 -4.30 15.96
C LEU A 88 6.87 -5.63 16.29
N LEU A 89 6.30 -6.26 15.31
CA LEU A 89 5.64 -7.53 15.55
C LEU A 89 6.63 -8.60 15.94
N GLU A 90 7.82 -8.56 15.41
CA GLU A 90 8.82 -9.51 15.77
C GLU A 90 9.16 -9.39 17.24
N TYR A 91 9.25 -8.20 17.76
CA TYR A 91 9.50 -8.03 19.16
C TYR A 91 8.34 -8.45 20.01
N GLN A 92 7.14 -8.20 19.53
CA GLN A 92 6.01 -8.38 20.38
C GLN A 92 5.46 -9.76 20.36
N TYR A 93 5.60 -10.43 19.25
CA TYR A 93 5.12 -11.79 19.16
C TYR A 93 5.93 -12.76 19.91
N GLU A 94 7.16 -12.42 20.16
CA GLU A 94 7.92 -13.31 20.93
C GLU A 94 7.52 -13.29 22.29
N PRO A 95 7.01 -12.36 22.72
CA PRO A 95 6.55 -12.38 24.00
C PRO A 95 5.18 -12.44 24.05
N VAL A 96 4.60 -11.76 23.52
CA VAL A 96 3.32 -11.61 23.63
C VAL A 96 2.54 -12.34 23.30
N ALA A 97 2.78 -12.26 23.50
CA ALA A 97 2.45 -12.56 22.95
C ALA A 97 2.69 -12.72 22.58
N SER A 98 3.04 -12.58 23.03
CA SER A 98 3.34 -12.52 22.51
C SER A 98 3.47 -12.25 22.19
N GLY A 99 3.61 -12.07 22.50
CA GLY A 99 3.60 -11.68 22.08
C GLY A 99 3.79 -11.42 21.58
#